data_27d054d599799ecb5af7b672ba198fcb
#
_entry.id   27d054d599799ecb5af7b672ba198fcb
#
_cell.length_a   1.000
_cell.length_b   1.000
_cell.length_c   1.000
_cell.angle_alpha   90.00
_cell.angle_beta   90.00
_cell.angle_gamma   90.00
#
_symmetry.space_group_name_H-M   'P 1'
#
loop_
_entity.id
_entity.type
_entity.pdbx_description
1 polymer ?
#
loop_
_entity_poly.entity_id
_entity_poly.type
_entity_poly.pdbx_seq_one_letter_code
_entity_poly.pdbx_strand_id
1 'polypeptide(L)'
;MFFQRRLSLVTGGAGFIGTHLAQALLNAGGRVRLAVHQRAPIISDPSVETVHGDLADPQDCLRAMQGVQLVFHAAGAVSGAGGSPEDAMAGIVKNLNLTAQVLHAAWAAKVERILIFSSSTVYPATDHPIREDELYEQPPHPSYLGYGRMRRYFEHLAEFVASRSTVKVALVRPTAVYGPHDDFDPSRSHVVPALVRRAVEKADPFEVWGSGDEMRDFLHVEDFVRGCLLAIEKHAVCDPINIGYGSAVSIRQVVDTILKAAGHDVPPRFDSSKPTTIPVRTVDTSKARRVLGFEPQIPIEAGLSDLVRWYAARTAS
;
A
#
# COMPACT_ATOMS: atom_id res chain seq x y z
N MET A 1 1.33 21.12 15.83
CA MET A 1 1.01 20.19 14.73
C MET A 1 0.73 18.81 15.32
N PHE A 2 -0.18 18.01 14.72
CA PHE A 2 -0.70 16.75 15.30
C PHE A 2 0.41 15.72 15.63
N PHE A 3 1.37 15.51 14.74
CA PHE A 3 2.43 14.51 14.91
C PHE A 3 3.58 14.97 15.82
N GLN A 4 3.68 16.25 16.09
CA GLN A 4 4.83 16.83 16.80
C GLN A 4 5.03 16.17 18.18
N ARG A 5 6.24 15.62 18.43
CA ARG A 5 6.66 14.92 19.65
C ARG A 5 5.91 13.61 19.96
N ARG A 6 4.92 13.18 19.15
CA ARG A 6 4.27 11.89 19.34
C ARG A 6 5.14 10.78 18.81
N LEU A 7 5.23 9.68 19.56
CA LEU A 7 5.92 8.48 19.10
C LEU A 7 4.96 7.65 18.23
N SER A 8 5.34 7.52 16.97
CA SER A 8 4.60 6.75 15.97
C SER A 8 5.36 5.45 15.69
N LEU A 9 4.68 4.32 15.84
CA LEU A 9 5.17 3.02 15.38
C LEU A 9 4.78 2.80 13.93
N VAL A 10 5.76 2.52 13.08
CA VAL A 10 5.54 2.05 11.72
C VAL A 10 5.92 0.58 11.65
N THR A 11 4.93 -0.30 11.52
CA THR A 11 5.20 -1.73 11.28
C THR A 11 5.60 -1.92 9.82
N GLY A 12 6.47 -2.88 9.56
CA GLY A 12 7.03 -3.02 8.20
C GLY A 12 7.90 -1.83 7.78
N GLY A 13 8.59 -1.22 8.75
CA GLY A 13 9.39 0.00 8.55
C GLY A 13 10.54 -0.11 7.55
N ALA A 14 10.97 -1.34 7.20
CA ALA A 14 11.96 -1.61 6.16
C ALA A 14 11.34 -1.87 4.78
N GLY A 15 10.01 -1.79 4.65
CA GLY A 15 9.29 -2.00 3.40
C GLY A 15 9.02 -0.71 2.63
N PHE A 16 8.44 -0.86 1.44
CA PHE A 16 8.08 0.23 0.54
C PHE A 16 7.28 1.35 1.24
N ILE A 17 6.05 1.05 1.64
CA ILE A 17 5.17 2.03 2.28
C ILE A 17 5.72 2.49 3.64
N GLY A 18 6.31 1.56 4.42
CA GLY A 18 6.86 1.85 5.74
C GLY A 18 7.98 2.89 5.71
N THR A 19 8.86 2.82 4.72
CA THR A 19 9.95 3.80 4.49
C THR A 19 9.39 5.21 4.26
N HIS A 20 8.41 5.34 3.36
CA HIS A 20 7.81 6.64 3.06
C HIS A 20 6.98 7.21 4.22
N LEU A 21 6.25 6.35 4.97
CA LEU A 21 5.56 6.77 6.19
C LEU A 21 6.53 7.32 7.24
N ALA A 22 7.63 6.61 7.47
CA ALA A 22 8.62 7.04 8.44
C ALA A 22 9.22 8.39 8.06
N GLN A 23 9.60 8.58 6.80
CA GLN A 23 10.13 9.86 6.32
C GLN A 23 9.11 10.99 6.46
N ALA A 24 7.84 10.75 6.11
CA ALA A 24 6.79 11.76 6.23
C ALA A 24 6.50 12.13 7.69
N LEU A 25 6.55 11.17 8.61
CA LEU A 25 6.39 11.41 10.05
C LEU A 25 7.54 12.23 10.62
N LEU A 26 8.78 11.94 10.23
CA LEU A 26 9.95 12.74 10.61
C LEU A 26 9.82 14.17 10.10
N ASN A 27 9.46 14.36 8.84
CA ASN A 27 9.22 15.67 8.24
C ASN A 27 8.10 16.46 8.95
N ALA A 28 7.13 15.76 9.53
CA ALA A 28 6.05 16.36 10.34
C ALA A 28 6.47 16.64 11.81
N GLY A 29 7.73 16.40 12.19
CA GLY A 29 8.27 16.61 13.52
C GLY A 29 7.85 15.53 14.54
N GLY A 30 7.40 14.37 14.06
CA GLY A 30 7.09 13.21 14.88
C GLY A 30 8.34 12.45 15.33
N ARG A 31 8.21 11.68 16.40
CA ARG A 31 9.19 10.66 16.77
C ARG A 31 8.76 9.35 16.09
N VAL A 32 9.72 8.60 15.56
CA VAL A 32 9.44 7.39 14.78
C VAL A 32 10.11 6.19 15.41
N ARG A 33 9.34 5.11 15.56
CA ARG A 33 9.82 3.77 15.84
C ARG A 33 9.48 2.85 14.67
N LEU A 34 10.46 2.13 14.17
CA LEU A 34 10.29 1.12 13.11
C LEU A 34 10.27 -0.27 13.73
N ALA A 35 9.21 -1.04 13.48
CA ALA A 35 9.25 -2.48 13.70
C ALA A 35 9.76 -3.15 12.42
N VAL A 36 10.86 -3.86 12.54
CA VAL A 36 11.56 -4.56 11.45
C VAL A 36 11.76 -6.03 11.81
N HIS A 37 11.72 -6.91 10.81
CA HIS A 37 11.93 -8.34 11.02
C HIS A 37 13.29 -8.76 10.47
N GLN A 38 13.38 -9.05 9.18
CA GLN A 38 14.60 -9.59 8.54
C GLN A 38 15.41 -8.53 7.78
N ARG A 39 14.73 -7.51 7.26
CA ARG A 39 15.36 -6.46 6.45
C ARG A 39 15.78 -5.29 7.33
N ALA A 40 16.96 -4.75 7.07
CA ALA A 40 17.37 -3.47 7.67
C ALA A 40 16.52 -2.32 7.11
N PRO A 41 16.22 -1.29 7.92
CA PRO A 41 15.53 -0.11 7.43
C PRO A 41 16.39 0.66 6.42
N ILE A 42 15.73 1.28 5.46
CA ILE A 42 16.40 2.15 4.46
C ILE A 42 16.74 3.50 5.08
N ILE A 43 15.90 3.96 6.02
CA ILE A 43 16.12 5.25 6.69
C ILE A 43 17.29 5.10 7.69
N SER A 44 18.30 5.95 7.50
CA SER A 44 19.47 6.06 8.38
C SER A 44 19.44 7.41 9.11
N ASP A 45 18.46 7.57 10.00
CA ASP A 45 18.33 8.75 10.87
C ASP A 45 18.54 8.32 12.32
N PRO A 46 19.53 8.88 13.06
CA PRO A 46 19.85 8.46 14.43
C PRO A 46 18.72 8.73 15.44
N SER A 47 17.74 9.57 15.12
CA SER A 47 16.56 9.82 15.94
C SER A 47 15.48 8.73 15.81
N VAL A 48 15.62 7.81 14.84
CA VAL A 48 14.66 6.73 14.60
C VAL A 48 14.97 5.56 15.53
N GLU A 49 13.99 5.20 16.35
CA GLU A 49 14.05 3.98 17.16
C GLU A 49 13.79 2.74 16.28
N THR A 50 14.57 1.69 16.40
CA THR A 50 14.35 0.42 15.70
C THR A 50 14.11 -0.70 16.68
N VAL A 51 13.01 -1.45 16.50
CA VAL A 51 12.69 -2.65 17.27
C VAL A 51 12.65 -3.84 16.33
N HIS A 52 13.53 -4.82 16.59
CA HIS A 52 13.58 -6.08 15.86
C HIS A 52 12.65 -7.10 16.50
N GLY A 53 11.87 -7.81 15.66
CA GLY A 53 11.00 -8.89 16.13
C GLY A 53 10.04 -9.38 15.04
N ASP A 54 9.41 -10.52 15.29
CA ASP A 54 8.30 -11.03 14.48
C ASP A 54 6.97 -10.55 15.07
N LEU A 55 6.29 -9.67 14.37
CA LEU A 55 4.98 -9.17 14.81
C LEU A 55 3.85 -10.22 14.78
N ALA A 56 4.11 -11.44 14.32
CA ALA A 56 3.25 -12.59 14.56
C ALA A 56 3.42 -13.15 15.99
N ASP A 57 4.51 -12.82 16.68
CA ASP A 57 4.72 -13.14 18.10
C ASP A 57 4.07 -12.06 18.99
N PRO A 58 3.21 -12.45 19.95
CA PRO A 58 2.53 -11.50 20.84
C PRO A 58 3.49 -10.64 21.68
N GLN A 59 4.62 -11.21 22.15
CA GLN A 59 5.57 -10.49 23.00
C GLN A 59 6.34 -9.43 22.20
N ASP A 60 6.72 -9.75 20.97
CA ASP A 60 7.36 -8.81 20.06
C ASP A 60 6.43 -7.66 19.69
N CYS A 61 5.14 -7.95 19.44
CA CYS A 61 4.12 -6.93 19.26
C CYS A 61 3.99 -6.00 20.47
N LEU A 62 3.87 -6.55 21.67
CA LEU A 62 3.72 -5.75 22.88
C LEU A 62 4.98 -4.90 23.14
N ARG A 63 6.17 -5.46 22.93
CA ARG A 63 7.44 -4.72 23.05
C ARG A 63 7.50 -3.54 22.06
N ALA A 64 7.09 -3.75 20.82
CA ALA A 64 7.07 -2.70 19.80
C ALA A 64 6.11 -1.55 20.16
N MET A 65 5.00 -1.85 20.87
CA MET A 65 3.95 -0.89 21.24
C MET A 65 4.27 -0.06 22.51
N GLN A 66 5.34 -0.36 23.27
CA GLN A 66 5.64 0.34 24.52
C GLN A 66 5.83 1.84 24.33
N GLY A 67 5.00 2.67 24.98
CA GLY A 67 5.04 4.13 24.92
C GLY A 67 4.61 4.76 23.58
N VAL A 68 4.07 3.96 22.65
CA VAL A 68 3.58 4.40 21.36
C VAL A 68 2.20 5.06 21.49
N GLN A 69 2.01 6.20 20.82
CA GLN A 69 0.72 6.88 20.73
C GLN A 69 0.00 6.59 19.40
N LEU A 70 0.75 6.51 18.30
CA LEU A 70 0.20 6.32 16.97
C LEU A 70 0.79 5.06 16.32
N VAL A 71 -0.03 4.26 15.66
CA VAL A 71 0.43 3.05 14.94
C VAL A 71 0.04 3.16 13.47
N PHE A 72 1.00 2.94 12.58
CA PHE A 72 0.80 2.77 11.14
C PHE A 72 1.11 1.31 10.78
N HIS A 73 0.08 0.53 10.53
CA HIS A 73 0.26 -0.90 10.25
C HIS A 73 0.51 -1.15 8.77
N ALA A 74 1.78 -1.03 8.35
CA ALA A 74 2.23 -1.26 6.98
C ALA A 74 2.93 -2.62 6.76
N ALA A 75 3.11 -3.42 7.83
CA ALA A 75 3.64 -4.78 7.69
C ALA A 75 2.61 -5.69 7.00
N GLY A 76 3.08 -6.49 6.06
CA GLY A 76 2.25 -7.46 5.37
C GLY A 76 3.08 -8.30 4.40
N ALA A 77 2.59 -9.50 4.11
CA ALA A 77 3.12 -10.33 3.03
C ALA A 77 2.38 -10.00 1.73
N VAL A 78 3.13 -9.73 0.68
CA VAL A 78 2.61 -9.53 -0.69
C VAL A 78 2.97 -10.77 -1.51
N SER A 79 1.99 -11.35 -2.19
CA SER A 79 2.19 -12.38 -3.20
C SER A 79 2.03 -11.73 -4.59
N GLY A 80 2.98 -11.99 -5.48
CA GLY A 80 2.89 -11.53 -6.87
C GLY A 80 1.74 -12.20 -7.62
N ALA A 81 1.30 -11.61 -8.74
CA ALA A 81 0.23 -12.14 -9.58
C ALA A 81 0.53 -13.52 -10.20
N GLY A 82 1.79 -13.95 -10.19
CA GLY A 82 2.23 -15.26 -10.71
C GLY A 82 2.45 -16.34 -9.64
N GLY A 83 2.09 -16.08 -8.37
CA GLY A 83 2.25 -17.05 -7.29
C GLY A 83 1.27 -18.22 -7.38
N SER A 84 1.65 -19.37 -6.79
CA SER A 84 0.77 -20.54 -6.70
C SER A 84 -0.43 -20.27 -5.75
N PRO A 85 -1.52 -21.08 -5.84
CA PRO A 85 -2.60 -21.02 -4.85
C PRO A 85 -2.11 -21.23 -3.41
N GLU A 86 -1.09 -22.08 -3.23
CA GLU A 86 -0.47 -22.38 -1.95
C GLU A 86 0.26 -21.13 -1.40
N ASP A 87 1.00 -20.40 -2.24
CA ASP A 87 1.67 -19.15 -1.88
C ASP A 87 0.64 -18.08 -1.47
N ALA A 88 -0.46 -18.00 -2.23
CA ALA A 88 -1.56 -17.08 -1.91
C ALA A 88 -2.17 -17.40 -0.54
N MET A 89 -2.41 -18.69 -0.23
CA MET A 89 -2.95 -19.12 1.06
C MET A 89 -1.97 -18.85 2.21
N ALA A 90 -0.68 -19.13 2.03
CA ALA A 90 0.36 -18.82 3.01
C ALA A 90 0.42 -17.31 3.31
N GLY A 91 0.32 -16.47 2.28
CA GLY A 91 0.24 -15.02 2.41
C GLY A 91 -0.99 -14.56 3.20
N ILE A 92 -2.16 -15.16 2.96
CA ILE A 92 -3.40 -14.87 3.69
C ILE A 92 -3.23 -15.21 5.17
N VAL A 93 -2.76 -16.42 5.51
CA VAL A 93 -2.55 -16.86 6.90
C VAL A 93 -1.58 -15.93 7.63
N LYS A 94 -0.46 -15.60 6.98
CA LYS A 94 0.54 -14.70 7.56
C LYS A 94 -0.05 -13.31 7.85
N ASN A 95 -0.79 -12.75 6.92
CA ASN A 95 -1.41 -11.42 7.09
C ASN A 95 -2.50 -11.42 8.16
N LEU A 96 -3.31 -12.49 8.25
CA LEU A 96 -4.33 -12.64 9.31
C LEU A 96 -3.68 -12.64 10.70
N ASN A 97 -2.68 -13.48 10.91
CA ASN A 97 -1.99 -13.58 12.19
C ASN A 97 -1.34 -12.24 12.57
N LEU A 98 -0.59 -11.66 11.64
CA LEU A 98 0.10 -10.40 11.84
C LEU A 98 -0.85 -9.26 12.22
N THR A 99 -1.92 -9.06 11.45
CA THR A 99 -2.87 -7.96 11.69
C THR A 99 -3.65 -8.17 12.98
N ALA A 100 -4.05 -9.41 13.30
CA ALA A 100 -4.74 -9.73 14.55
C ALA A 100 -3.85 -9.44 15.75
N GLN A 101 -2.56 -9.85 15.73
CA GLN A 101 -1.61 -9.58 16.82
C GLN A 101 -1.34 -8.09 16.99
N VAL A 102 -1.16 -7.34 15.89
CA VAL A 102 -0.95 -5.89 15.95
C VAL A 102 -2.16 -5.17 16.54
N LEU A 103 -3.39 -5.51 16.16
CA LEU A 103 -4.62 -4.94 16.73
C LEU A 103 -4.78 -5.30 18.21
N HIS A 104 -4.49 -6.55 18.59
CA HIS A 104 -4.52 -6.99 19.99
C HIS A 104 -3.49 -6.24 20.83
N ALA A 105 -2.26 -6.12 20.35
CA ALA A 105 -1.21 -5.39 21.08
C ALA A 105 -1.51 -3.89 21.19
N ALA A 106 -2.07 -3.27 20.13
CA ALA A 106 -2.51 -1.87 20.14
C ALA A 106 -3.60 -1.63 21.21
N TRP A 107 -4.55 -2.57 21.33
CA TRP A 107 -5.56 -2.53 22.38
C TRP A 107 -4.93 -2.67 23.78
N ALA A 108 -4.10 -3.69 23.99
CA ALA A 108 -3.45 -3.95 25.28
C ALA A 108 -2.58 -2.78 25.74
N ALA A 109 -1.83 -2.17 24.82
CA ALA A 109 -0.99 -1.00 25.06
C ALA A 109 -1.78 0.31 25.16
N LYS A 110 -3.08 0.31 24.88
CA LYS A 110 -3.96 1.49 24.88
C LYS A 110 -3.42 2.63 24.01
N VAL A 111 -2.94 2.31 22.79
CA VAL A 111 -2.48 3.34 21.85
C VAL A 111 -3.62 4.31 21.53
N GLU A 112 -3.31 5.57 21.25
CA GLU A 112 -4.34 6.57 20.96
C GLU A 112 -5.07 6.27 19.65
N ARG A 113 -4.27 6.01 18.58
CA ARG A 113 -4.79 5.77 17.23
C ARG A 113 -3.98 4.71 16.49
N ILE A 114 -4.67 3.94 15.66
CA ILE A 114 -4.06 3.01 14.71
C ILE A 114 -4.63 3.22 13.33
N LEU A 115 -3.77 3.19 12.32
CA LEU A 115 -4.16 3.16 10.91
C LEU A 115 -3.95 1.76 10.36
N ILE A 116 -5.00 1.19 9.78
CA ILE A 116 -5.03 -0.12 9.13
C ILE A 116 -5.22 0.06 7.63
N PHE A 117 -4.40 -0.62 6.85
CA PHE A 117 -4.58 -0.70 5.41
C PHE A 117 -5.55 -1.84 5.07
N SER A 118 -6.69 -1.46 4.50
CA SER A 118 -7.52 -2.35 3.70
C SER A 118 -7.00 -2.34 2.25
N SER A 119 -7.87 -2.41 1.25
CA SER A 119 -7.47 -2.39 -0.17
C SER A 119 -8.70 -2.15 -1.05
N SER A 120 -8.52 -1.59 -2.23
CA SER A 120 -9.56 -1.57 -3.27
C SER A 120 -9.96 -2.96 -3.78
N THR A 121 -9.19 -4.01 -3.47
CA THR A 121 -9.52 -5.41 -3.80
C THR A 121 -10.67 -5.98 -2.97
N VAL A 122 -11.12 -5.28 -1.93
CA VAL A 122 -12.31 -5.65 -1.14
C VAL A 122 -13.61 -5.50 -1.94
N TYR A 123 -13.58 -4.71 -2.99
CA TYR A 123 -14.76 -4.38 -3.78
C TYR A 123 -15.10 -5.43 -4.83
N PRO A 124 -16.39 -5.50 -5.23
CA PRO A 124 -16.77 -6.23 -6.43
C PRO A 124 -16.19 -5.59 -7.70
N ALA A 125 -16.44 -6.21 -8.85
CA ALA A 125 -16.24 -5.57 -10.14
C ALA A 125 -17.38 -4.57 -10.39
N THR A 126 -17.04 -3.38 -10.89
CA THR A 126 -18.01 -2.36 -11.29
C THR A 126 -17.55 -1.71 -12.59
N ASP A 127 -18.46 -1.07 -13.29
CA ASP A 127 -18.23 -0.24 -14.48
C ASP A 127 -18.10 1.26 -14.16
N HIS A 128 -18.18 1.61 -12.88
CA HIS A 128 -18.06 2.97 -12.36
C HIS A 128 -17.02 3.06 -11.23
N PRO A 129 -16.54 4.28 -10.89
CA PRO A 129 -15.71 4.48 -9.71
C PRO A 129 -16.46 4.10 -8.44
N ILE A 130 -15.95 3.10 -7.69
CA ILE A 130 -16.69 2.48 -6.59
C ILE A 130 -16.56 3.28 -5.30
N ARG A 131 -17.68 3.49 -4.61
CA ARG A 131 -17.75 4.20 -3.32
C ARG A 131 -17.56 3.24 -2.14
N GLU A 132 -17.26 3.80 -0.99
CA GLU A 132 -17.00 3.04 0.23
C GLU A 132 -18.20 2.25 0.74
N ASP A 133 -19.42 2.73 0.50
CA ASP A 133 -20.69 2.09 0.92
C ASP A 133 -21.09 0.89 0.04
N GLU A 134 -20.49 0.71 -1.13
CA GLU A 134 -20.78 -0.40 -2.06
C GLU A 134 -20.05 -1.71 -1.71
N LEU A 135 -19.31 -1.74 -0.57
CA LEU A 135 -18.47 -2.88 -0.18
C LEU A 135 -19.22 -4.22 -0.16
N TYR A 136 -20.46 -4.24 0.33
CA TYR A 136 -21.21 -5.47 0.60
C TYR A 136 -22.24 -5.82 -0.47
N GLU A 137 -22.37 -5.08 -1.54
CA GLU A 137 -23.32 -5.35 -2.60
C GLU A 137 -23.08 -6.72 -3.26
N GLN A 138 -21.80 -7.07 -3.42
CA GLN A 138 -21.38 -8.35 -3.97
C GLN A 138 -20.06 -8.82 -3.33
N PRO A 139 -19.63 -10.09 -3.52
CA PRO A 139 -18.32 -10.56 -3.12
C PRO A 139 -17.21 -9.82 -3.89
N PRO A 140 -15.96 -9.81 -3.38
CA PRO A 140 -14.81 -9.36 -4.15
C PRO A 140 -14.72 -10.10 -5.49
N HIS A 141 -14.13 -9.43 -6.50
CA HIS A 141 -13.90 -10.07 -7.80
C HIS A 141 -13.16 -11.43 -7.63
N PRO A 142 -13.49 -12.47 -8.42
CA PRO A 142 -12.90 -13.81 -8.28
C PRO A 142 -11.36 -13.82 -8.23
N SER A 143 -10.69 -13.00 -9.03
CA SER A 143 -9.21 -12.86 -9.01
C SER A 143 -8.65 -12.37 -7.68
N TYR A 144 -9.47 -11.75 -6.84
CA TYR A 144 -9.08 -11.21 -5.53
C TYR A 144 -9.83 -11.86 -4.36
N LEU A 145 -10.60 -12.94 -4.61
CA LEU A 145 -11.58 -13.45 -3.65
C LEU A 145 -10.97 -13.72 -2.26
N GLY A 146 -9.87 -14.46 -2.20
CA GLY A 146 -9.20 -14.78 -0.93
C GLY A 146 -8.62 -13.53 -0.24
N TYR A 147 -7.84 -12.76 -0.99
CA TYR A 147 -7.20 -11.55 -0.48
C TYR A 147 -8.22 -10.46 -0.11
N GLY A 148 -9.23 -10.24 -0.95
CA GLY A 148 -10.28 -9.25 -0.68
C GLY A 148 -11.12 -9.60 0.55
N ARG A 149 -11.48 -10.90 0.73
CA ARG A 149 -12.18 -11.36 1.94
C ARG A 149 -11.32 -11.21 3.20
N MET A 150 -10.04 -11.52 3.12
CA MET A 150 -9.11 -11.27 4.21
C MET A 150 -9.08 -9.78 4.59
N ARG A 151 -9.01 -8.87 3.62
CA ARG A 151 -9.02 -7.43 3.88
C ARG A 151 -10.36 -6.95 4.46
N ARG A 152 -11.51 -7.49 4.02
CA ARG A 152 -12.81 -7.25 4.67
C ARG A 152 -12.80 -7.71 6.13
N TYR A 153 -12.18 -8.85 6.43
CA TYR A 153 -12.05 -9.32 7.80
C TYR A 153 -11.21 -8.39 8.68
N PHE A 154 -10.15 -7.77 8.12
CA PHE A 154 -9.38 -6.75 8.86
C PHE A 154 -10.24 -5.55 9.25
N GLU A 155 -11.14 -5.10 8.38
CA GLU A 155 -12.08 -4.01 8.68
C GLU A 155 -13.03 -4.40 9.81
N HIS A 156 -13.60 -5.62 9.79
CA HIS A 156 -14.45 -6.12 10.88
C HIS A 156 -13.69 -6.26 12.22
N LEU A 157 -12.45 -6.74 12.16
CA LEU A 157 -11.64 -6.85 13.38
C LEU A 157 -11.29 -5.46 13.93
N ALA A 158 -10.99 -4.51 13.07
CA ALA A 158 -10.76 -3.12 13.43
C ALA A 158 -12.02 -2.46 14.03
N GLU A 159 -13.20 -2.74 13.47
CA GLU A 159 -14.49 -2.29 14.00
C GLU A 159 -14.74 -2.87 15.40
N PHE A 160 -14.46 -4.15 15.61
CA PHE A 160 -14.56 -4.76 16.94
C PHE A 160 -13.65 -4.06 17.96
N VAL A 161 -12.38 -3.81 17.62
CA VAL A 161 -11.42 -3.09 18.47
C VAL A 161 -11.92 -1.67 18.77
N ALA A 162 -12.34 -0.92 17.75
CA ALA A 162 -12.84 0.44 17.92
C ALA A 162 -14.10 0.50 18.82
N SER A 163 -15.00 -0.49 18.72
CA SER A 163 -16.24 -0.54 19.50
C SER A 163 -16.04 -0.97 20.97
N ARG A 164 -14.94 -1.66 21.29
CA ARG A 164 -14.70 -2.28 22.61
C ARG A 164 -13.52 -1.71 23.37
N SER A 165 -12.77 -0.80 22.76
CA SER A 165 -11.58 -0.20 23.37
C SER A 165 -11.59 1.32 23.26
N THR A 166 -10.56 1.97 23.81
CA THR A 166 -10.34 3.43 23.62
C THR A 166 -9.53 3.74 22.38
N VAL A 167 -9.07 2.74 21.65
CA VAL A 167 -8.24 2.89 20.44
C VAL A 167 -9.09 3.43 19.30
N LYS A 168 -8.70 4.57 18.75
CA LYS A 168 -9.33 5.13 17.56
C LYS A 168 -8.70 4.53 16.31
N VAL A 169 -9.51 4.02 15.41
CA VAL A 169 -9.04 3.33 14.21
C VAL A 169 -9.29 4.18 12.96
N ALA A 170 -8.27 4.41 12.18
CA ALA A 170 -8.37 4.92 10.81
C ALA A 170 -8.26 3.74 9.83
N LEU A 171 -9.17 3.67 8.87
CA LEU A 171 -9.20 2.66 7.82
C LEU A 171 -9.03 3.31 6.45
N VAL A 172 -8.05 2.85 5.67
CA VAL A 172 -7.85 3.34 4.29
C VAL A 172 -7.89 2.18 3.30
N ARG A 173 -8.53 2.42 2.16
CA ARG A 173 -8.62 1.49 1.01
C ARG A 173 -7.81 2.06 -0.15
N PRO A 174 -6.49 1.78 -0.22
CA PRO A 174 -5.66 2.24 -1.32
C PRO A 174 -6.04 1.59 -2.65
N THR A 175 -5.78 2.32 -3.72
CA THR A 175 -5.69 1.82 -5.09
C THR A 175 -4.32 1.21 -5.36
N ALA A 176 -3.85 1.15 -6.61
CA ALA A 176 -2.52 0.64 -6.94
C ALA A 176 -1.44 1.69 -6.61
N VAL A 177 -0.81 1.54 -5.45
CA VAL A 177 0.28 2.44 -5.03
C VAL A 177 1.58 2.04 -5.71
N TYR A 178 2.34 3.03 -6.21
CA TYR A 178 3.64 2.85 -6.86
C TYR A 178 4.63 3.94 -6.43
N GLY A 179 5.92 3.69 -6.58
CA GLY A 179 6.95 4.70 -6.29
C GLY A 179 8.31 4.12 -5.94
N PRO A 180 9.26 4.97 -5.53
CA PRO A 180 10.58 4.55 -5.05
C PRO A 180 10.49 3.55 -3.91
N HIS A 181 11.46 2.62 -3.84
CA HIS A 181 11.54 1.56 -2.84
C HIS A 181 10.45 0.47 -2.92
N ASP A 182 9.60 0.45 -3.98
CA ASP A 182 8.72 -0.68 -4.27
C ASP A 182 9.55 -1.95 -4.57
N ASP A 183 8.91 -3.12 -4.63
CA ASP A 183 9.58 -4.39 -4.90
C ASP A 183 9.78 -4.61 -6.40
N PHE A 184 11.03 -4.54 -6.87
CA PHE A 184 11.42 -4.76 -8.26
C PHE A 184 11.82 -6.20 -8.56
N ASP A 185 11.74 -7.12 -7.60
CA ASP A 185 12.05 -8.54 -7.80
C ASP A 185 11.05 -9.15 -8.80
N PRO A 186 11.53 -9.82 -9.88
CA PRO A 186 10.68 -10.40 -10.91
C PRO A 186 9.59 -11.34 -10.40
N SER A 187 9.85 -12.03 -9.29
CA SER A 187 8.94 -13.03 -8.74
C SER A 187 7.79 -12.43 -7.92
N ARG A 188 7.90 -11.16 -7.49
CA ARG A 188 6.96 -10.54 -6.54
C ARG A 188 6.46 -9.17 -6.95
N SER A 189 7.14 -8.53 -7.93
CA SER A 189 6.85 -7.15 -8.32
C SER A 189 5.42 -6.97 -8.85
N HIS A 190 4.84 -5.83 -8.52
CA HIS A 190 3.64 -5.34 -9.18
C HIS A 190 3.93 -4.86 -10.60
N VAL A 191 2.87 -4.50 -11.33
CA VAL A 191 2.96 -4.13 -12.76
C VAL A 191 3.91 -2.96 -13.02
N VAL A 192 3.83 -1.87 -12.24
CA VAL A 192 4.66 -0.67 -12.46
C VAL A 192 6.15 -0.97 -12.23
N PRO A 193 6.60 -1.49 -11.07
CA PRO A 193 8.02 -1.80 -10.86
C PRO A 193 8.55 -2.84 -11.85
N ALA A 194 7.74 -3.84 -12.26
CA ALA A 194 8.14 -4.81 -13.28
C ALA A 194 8.41 -4.16 -14.64
N LEU A 195 7.52 -3.26 -15.08
CA LEU A 195 7.67 -2.53 -16.35
C LEU A 195 8.86 -1.56 -16.30
N VAL A 196 9.02 -0.82 -15.20
CA VAL A 196 10.15 0.12 -15.01
C VAL A 196 11.49 -0.63 -15.07
N ARG A 197 11.62 -1.74 -14.34
CA ARG A 197 12.82 -2.56 -14.36
C ARG A 197 13.17 -2.99 -15.78
N ARG A 198 12.22 -3.58 -16.50
CA ARG A 198 12.43 -4.08 -17.85
C ARG A 198 12.77 -2.98 -18.85
N ALA A 199 12.17 -1.79 -18.70
CA ALA A 199 12.48 -0.65 -19.57
C ALA A 199 13.89 -0.10 -19.36
N VAL A 200 14.33 -0.01 -18.08
CA VAL A 200 15.70 0.42 -17.74
C VAL A 200 16.73 -0.63 -18.16
N GLU A 201 16.44 -1.91 -17.98
CA GLU A 201 17.29 -3.04 -18.45
C GLU A 201 17.26 -3.23 -19.97
N LYS A 202 16.51 -2.40 -20.71
CA LYS A 202 16.41 -2.44 -22.18
C LYS A 202 15.94 -3.80 -22.71
N ALA A 203 14.95 -4.41 -22.06
CA ALA A 203 14.41 -5.72 -22.45
C ALA A 203 13.85 -5.68 -23.90
N ASP A 204 14.27 -6.65 -24.74
CA ASP A 204 13.77 -6.87 -26.08
C ASP A 204 13.57 -8.38 -26.30
N PRO A 205 12.35 -8.88 -26.54
CA PRO A 205 11.10 -8.15 -26.70
C PRO A 205 10.60 -7.54 -25.37
N PHE A 206 9.94 -6.38 -25.45
CA PHE A 206 9.26 -5.77 -24.32
C PHE A 206 7.85 -6.33 -24.19
N GLU A 207 7.73 -7.46 -23.49
CA GLU A 207 6.44 -8.14 -23.32
C GLU A 207 5.63 -7.50 -22.19
N VAL A 208 4.32 -7.38 -22.40
CA VAL A 208 3.35 -6.88 -21.42
C VAL A 208 2.18 -7.87 -21.34
N TRP A 209 1.87 -8.34 -20.14
CA TRP A 209 0.75 -9.25 -19.95
C TRP A 209 -0.57 -8.51 -20.08
N GLY A 210 -1.53 -9.09 -20.81
CA GLY A 210 -2.83 -8.50 -21.09
C GLY A 210 -2.91 -7.81 -22.45
N SER A 211 -4.02 -7.13 -22.71
CA SER A 211 -4.26 -6.36 -23.93
C SER A 211 -3.64 -4.97 -23.92
N GLY A 212 -3.33 -4.48 -22.71
CA GLY A 212 -2.96 -3.09 -22.48
C GLY A 212 -4.14 -2.14 -22.24
N ASP A 213 -5.37 -2.63 -22.42
CA ASP A 213 -6.58 -1.83 -22.25
C ASP A 213 -7.12 -1.86 -20.83
N GLU A 214 -6.53 -2.71 -19.96
CA GLU A 214 -6.89 -2.78 -18.56
C GLU A 214 -6.67 -1.44 -17.87
N MET A 215 -7.71 -0.94 -17.21
CA MET A 215 -7.73 0.38 -16.56
C MET A 215 -7.45 0.26 -15.06
N ARG A 216 -6.50 1.05 -14.58
CA ARG A 216 -6.09 1.08 -13.15
C ARG A 216 -5.97 2.51 -12.64
N ASP A 217 -6.41 2.70 -11.42
CA ASP A 217 -6.14 3.89 -10.63
C ASP A 217 -4.79 3.71 -9.93
N PHE A 218 -3.78 4.44 -10.39
CA PHE A 218 -2.43 4.44 -9.84
C PHE A 218 -2.19 5.67 -8.99
N LEU A 219 -1.72 5.49 -7.77
CA LEU A 219 -1.42 6.57 -6.85
C LEU A 219 0.07 6.55 -6.47
N HIS A 220 0.74 7.71 -6.60
CA HIS A 220 2.12 7.83 -6.14
C HIS A 220 2.21 7.66 -4.62
N VAL A 221 3.25 6.98 -4.15
CA VAL A 221 3.42 6.64 -2.73
C VAL A 221 3.45 7.84 -1.80
N GLU A 222 4.01 8.97 -2.22
CA GLU A 222 4.02 10.20 -1.41
C GLU A 222 2.60 10.76 -1.20
N ASP A 223 1.76 10.74 -2.25
CA ASP A 223 0.36 11.10 -2.11
C ASP A 223 -0.39 10.12 -1.21
N PHE A 224 -0.15 8.81 -1.37
CA PHE A 224 -0.74 7.80 -0.50
C PHE A 224 -0.39 8.02 0.97
N VAL A 225 0.88 8.23 1.27
CA VAL A 225 1.35 8.48 2.65
C VAL A 225 0.74 9.76 3.21
N ARG A 226 0.64 10.83 2.42
CA ARG A 226 -0.04 12.07 2.81
C ARG A 226 -1.51 11.80 3.14
N GLY A 227 -2.20 10.99 2.35
CA GLY A 227 -3.56 10.53 2.65
C GLY A 227 -3.66 9.74 3.96
N CYS A 228 -2.69 8.87 4.25
CA CYS A 228 -2.61 8.11 5.50
C CYS A 228 -2.43 9.03 6.72
N LEU A 229 -1.55 10.02 6.63
CA LEU A 229 -1.34 10.98 7.71
C LEU A 229 -2.63 11.79 7.99
N LEU A 230 -3.29 12.25 6.94
CA LEU A 230 -4.57 12.94 7.07
C LEU A 230 -5.67 12.06 7.67
N ALA A 231 -5.73 10.78 7.27
CA ALA A 231 -6.74 9.84 7.77
C ALA A 231 -6.59 9.59 9.27
N ILE A 232 -5.38 9.30 9.76
CA ILE A 232 -5.16 9.06 11.19
C ILE A 232 -5.34 10.34 12.03
N GLU A 233 -5.03 11.51 11.48
CA GLU A 233 -5.22 12.80 12.15
C GLU A 233 -6.69 13.19 12.22
N LYS A 234 -7.43 13.15 11.09
CA LYS A 234 -8.75 13.76 10.95
C LYS A 234 -9.91 12.78 11.03
N HIS A 235 -9.71 11.49 10.70
CA HIS A 235 -10.80 10.52 10.53
C HIS A 235 -10.51 9.15 11.15
N ALA A 236 -10.01 9.11 12.37
CA ALA A 236 -9.82 7.86 13.11
C ALA A 236 -11.10 7.43 13.82
N VAL A 237 -12.18 7.16 13.07
CA VAL A 237 -13.54 6.82 13.54
C VAL A 237 -14.03 5.47 13.04
N CYS A 238 -13.14 4.63 12.55
CA CYS A 238 -13.38 3.30 12.00
C CYS A 238 -14.37 3.29 10.81
N ASP A 239 -14.33 4.35 10.00
CA ASP A 239 -15.12 4.50 8.79
C ASP A 239 -14.17 4.57 7.59
N PRO A 240 -14.13 3.54 6.71
CA PRO A 240 -13.13 3.42 5.66
C PRO A 240 -13.16 4.57 4.66
N ILE A 241 -11.97 4.96 4.16
CA ILE A 241 -11.82 5.97 3.12
C ILE A 241 -11.01 5.40 1.95
N ASN A 242 -11.51 5.57 0.74
CA ASN A 242 -10.78 5.32 -0.49
C ASN A 242 -9.65 6.35 -0.65
N ILE A 243 -8.43 5.88 -0.82
CA ILE A 243 -7.27 6.72 -1.11
C ILE A 243 -6.71 6.28 -2.47
N GLY A 244 -7.04 7.05 -3.49
CA GLY A 244 -6.67 6.83 -4.88
C GLY A 244 -6.43 8.14 -5.61
N TYR A 245 -6.04 8.05 -6.88
CA TYR A 245 -5.96 9.22 -7.75
C TYR A 245 -7.36 9.72 -8.17
N GLY A 246 -8.34 8.79 -8.20
CA GLY A 246 -9.72 9.06 -8.58
C GLY A 246 -9.97 9.05 -10.10
N SER A 247 -8.96 8.68 -10.88
CA SER A 247 -9.10 8.40 -12.31
C SER A 247 -8.20 7.23 -12.70
N ALA A 248 -8.62 6.48 -13.72
CA ALA A 248 -7.85 5.35 -14.22
C ALA A 248 -7.10 5.70 -15.50
N VAL A 249 -5.95 5.07 -15.67
CA VAL A 249 -5.17 5.05 -16.91
C VAL A 249 -5.03 3.62 -17.42
N SER A 250 -4.89 3.43 -18.73
CA SER A 250 -4.66 2.12 -19.30
C SER A 250 -3.22 1.64 -19.05
N ILE A 251 -3.03 0.32 -18.99
CA ILE A 251 -1.68 -0.25 -18.92
C ILE A 251 -0.84 0.18 -20.12
N ARG A 252 -1.44 0.36 -21.29
CA ARG A 252 -0.77 0.88 -22.49
C ARG A 252 -0.18 2.28 -22.25
N GLN A 253 -0.97 3.22 -21.69
CA GLN A 253 -0.48 4.56 -21.34
C GLN A 253 0.68 4.52 -20.34
N VAL A 254 0.62 3.62 -19.35
CA VAL A 254 1.70 3.40 -18.39
C VAL A 254 2.96 2.91 -19.09
N VAL A 255 2.84 1.92 -19.98
CA VAL A 255 3.95 1.37 -20.77
C VAL A 255 4.60 2.44 -21.65
N ASP A 256 3.81 3.19 -22.40
CA ASP A 256 4.31 4.24 -23.29
C ASP A 256 5.07 5.32 -22.50
N THR A 257 4.54 5.72 -21.36
CA THR A 257 5.19 6.69 -20.46
C THR A 257 6.53 6.16 -19.94
N ILE A 258 6.58 4.92 -19.48
CA ILE A 258 7.79 4.28 -18.93
C ILE A 258 8.85 4.12 -20.02
N LEU A 259 8.49 3.61 -21.21
CA LEU A 259 9.41 3.43 -22.33
C LEU A 259 10.00 4.76 -22.79
N LYS A 260 9.16 5.79 -22.92
CA LYS A 260 9.61 7.16 -23.24
C LYS A 260 10.58 7.70 -22.20
N ALA A 261 10.26 7.56 -20.91
CA ALA A 261 11.11 8.05 -19.81
C ALA A 261 12.45 7.30 -19.73
N ALA A 262 12.44 6.00 -20.04
CA ALA A 262 13.66 5.18 -20.10
C ALA A 262 14.50 5.40 -21.36
N GLY A 263 14.01 6.15 -22.37
CA GLY A 263 14.65 6.25 -23.69
C GLY A 263 14.80 4.89 -24.35
N HIS A 264 13.82 4.01 -24.19
CA HIS A 264 13.82 2.67 -24.76
C HIS A 264 12.84 2.58 -25.93
N ASP A 265 13.37 2.76 -27.12
CA ASP A 265 12.59 2.78 -28.35
C ASP A 265 12.39 1.36 -28.91
N VAL A 266 11.45 0.63 -28.31
CA VAL A 266 11.04 -0.72 -28.71
C VAL A 266 9.52 -0.82 -28.69
N PRO A 267 8.88 -1.44 -29.71
CA PRO A 267 7.44 -1.63 -29.70
C PRO A 267 7.05 -2.64 -28.61
N PRO A 268 6.13 -2.29 -27.69
CA PRO A 268 5.67 -3.23 -26.68
C PRO A 268 4.83 -4.34 -27.31
N ARG A 269 5.02 -5.58 -26.84
CA ARG A 269 4.25 -6.77 -27.25
C ARG A 269 3.26 -7.13 -26.14
N PHE A 270 1.99 -6.86 -26.40
CA PHE A 270 0.90 -7.23 -25.48
C PHE A 270 0.49 -8.69 -25.70
N ASP A 271 0.48 -9.49 -24.63
CA ASP A 271 0.10 -10.91 -24.65
C ASP A 271 -1.17 -11.14 -23.85
N SER A 272 -2.32 -11.14 -24.54
CA SER A 272 -3.63 -11.36 -23.95
C SER A 272 -3.89 -12.82 -23.50
N SER A 273 -2.98 -13.76 -23.83
CA SER A 273 -3.04 -15.14 -23.32
C SER A 273 -2.56 -15.25 -21.88
N LYS A 274 -1.82 -14.27 -21.40
CA LYS A 274 -1.33 -14.21 -20.01
C LYS A 274 -2.43 -13.76 -19.06
N PRO A 275 -2.42 -14.27 -17.82
CA PRO A 275 -3.44 -13.93 -16.85
C PRO A 275 -3.43 -12.43 -16.53
N THR A 276 -4.61 -11.83 -16.62
CA THR A 276 -4.90 -10.50 -16.10
C THR A 276 -5.90 -10.61 -14.95
N THR A 277 -6.07 -9.54 -14.17
CA THR A 277 -6.96 -9.58 -13.01
C THR A 277 -8.37 -9.10 -13.38
N ILE A 278 -8.61 -7.80 -13.32
CA ILE A 278 -9.92 -7.18 -13.55
C ILE A 278 -9.79 -6.14 -14.68
N PRO A 279 -10.78 -6.02 -15.60
CA PRO A 279 -10.69 -5.05 -16.70
C PRO A 279 -10.55 -3.60 -16.21
N VAL A 280 -11.37 -3.17 -15.25
CA VAL A 280 -11.36 -1.81 -14.72
C VAL A 280 -11.32 -1.86 -13.19
N ARG A 281 -10.46 -1.05 -12.58
CA ARG A 281 -10.44 -0.81 -11.13
C ARG A 281 -10.17 0.67 -10.87
N THR A 282 -11.23 1.38 -10.46
CA THR A 282 -11.19 2.76 -10.00
C THR A 282 -12.02 2.89 -8.73
N VAL A 283 -11.74 3.93 -7.93
CA VAL A 283 -12.50 4.25 -6.72
C VAL A 283 -12.99 5.70 -6.77
N ASP A 284 -14.13 5.95 -6.17
CA ASP A 284 -14.58 7.30 -5.88
C ASP A 284 -13.78 7.86 -4.71
N THR A 285 -13.18 9.03 -4.90
CA THR A 285 -12.35 9.72 -3.89
C THR A 285 -13.05 10.94 -3.27
N SER A 286 -14.33 11.15 -3.56
CA SER A 286 -15.11 12.30 -3.08
C SER A 286 -15.16 12.39 -1.56
N LYS A 287 -15.22 11.23 -0.88
CA LYS A 287 -15.16 11.15 0.59
C LYS A 287 -13.80 11.61 1.13
N ALA A 288 -12.70 11.18 0.54
CA ALA A 288 -11.36 11.62 0.93
C ALA A 288 -11.20 13.14 0.77
N ARG A 289 -11.69 13.70 -0.33
CA ARG A 289 -11.69 15.15 -0.56
C ARG A 289 -12.51 15.87 0.51
N ARG A 290 -13.75 15.45 0.74
CA ARG A 290 -14.67 16.10 1.67
C ARG A 290 -14.22 16.01 3.13
N VAL A 291 -13.75 14.84 3.58
CA VAL A 291 -13.47 14.56 4.99
C VAL A 291 -12.05 14.90 5.38
N LEU A 292 -11.09 14.62 4.50
CA LEU A 292 -9.67 14.82 4.77
C LEU A 292 -9.13 16.12 4.15
N GLY A 293 -9.78 16.65 3.11
CA GLY A 293 -9.20 17.63 2.20
C GLY A 293 -8.05 17.03 1.38
N PHE A 294 -8.15 15.71 1.09
CA PHE A 294 -7.15 15.01 0.32
C PHE A 294 -7.39 15.14 -1.17
N GLU A 295 -6.37 15.58 -1.89
CA GLU A 295 -6.29 15.54 -3.35
C GLU A 295 -4.89 15.05 -3.75
N PRO A 296 -4.76 14.11 -4.70
CA PRO A 296 -3.46 13.71 -5.21
C PRO A 296 -2.77 14.89 -5.90
N GLN A 297 -1.46 14.96 -5.78
CA GLN A 297 -0.65 16.09 -6.28
C GLN A 297 0.33 15.67 -7.37
N ILE A 298 0.64 14.37 -7.48
CA ILE A 298 1.65 13.86 -8.40
C ILE A 298 0.94 13.20 -9.59
N PRO A 299 0.93 13.84 -10.77
CA PRO A 299 0.41 13.23 -11.99
C PRO A 299 1.15 11.94 -12.35
N ILE A 300 0.45 10.98 -12.95
CA ILE A 300 1.00 9.65 -13.24
C ILE A 300 2.23 9.73 -14.14
N GLU A 301 2.22 10.60 -15.15
CA GLU A 301 3.33 10.74 -16.09
C GLU A 301 4.60 11.28 -15.40
N ALA A 302 4.43 12.23 -14.47
CA ALA A 302 5.53 12.77 -13.69
C ALA A 302 6.08 11.70 -12.72
N GLY A 303 5.21 11.05 -11.96
CA GLY A 303 5.60 10.02 -11.00
C GLY A 303 6.28 8.81 -11.65
N LEU A 304 5.79 8.36 -12.82
CA LEU A 304 6.44 7.27 -13.56
C LEU A 304 7.81 7.67 -14.11
N SER A 305 7.92 8.90 -14.65
CA SER A 305 9.19 9.41 -15.15
C SER A 305 10.24 9.56 -14.05
N ASP A 306 9.81 10.02 -12.87
CA ASP A 306 10.68 10.11 -11.69
C ASP A 306 11.10 8.73 -11.20
N LEU A 307 10.19 7.75 -11.18
CA LEU A 307 10.50 6.39 -10.79
C LEU A 307 11.50 5.71 -11.74
N VAL A 308 11.37 5.92 -13.05
CA VAL A 308 12.34 5.42 -14.04
C VAL A 308 13.73 6.00 -13.77
N ARG A 309 13.83 7.32 -13.57
CA ARG A 309 15.11 7.98 -13.25
C ARG A 309 15.70 7.47 -11.94
N TRP A 310 14.87 7.35 -10.91
CA TRP A 310 15.29 6.83 -9.61
C TRP A 310 15.84 5.40 -9.70
N TYR A 311 15.15 4.52 -10.44
CA TYR A 311 15.57 3.12 -10.61
C TYR A 311 16.86 3.02 -11.43
N ALA A 312 16.96 3.78 -12.54
CA ALA A 312 18.17 3.80 -13.37
C ALA A 312 19.41 4.27 -12.60
N ALA A 313 19.29 5.32 -11.78
CA ALA A 313 20.40 5.81 -10.96
C ALA A 313 20.89 4.76 -9.93
N ARG A 314 19.97 3.94 -9.41
CA ARG A 314 20.28 2.90 -8.42
C ARG A 314 20.94 1.66 -9.03
N THR A 315 20.68 1.36 -10.30
CA THR A 315 21.23 0.20 -11.00
C THR A 315 22.52 0.50 -11.75
N ALA A 316 22.88 1.77 -11.91
CA ALA A 316 24.14 2.22 -12.50
C ALA A 316 25.30 2.33 -11.49
N SER A 317 25.00 2.20 -10.19
CA SER A 317 25.96 2.21 -9.08
C SER A 317 26.28 0.78 -8.62
#